data_fb1efc4307d4501b09880229d48b1270
#
_entry.id   fb1efc4307d4501b09880229d48b1270
#
_cell.length_a   1.000
_cell.length_b   1.000
_cell.length_c   1.000
_cell.angle_alpha   90.00
_cell.angle_beta   90.00
_cell.angle_gamma   90.00
#
_symmetry.space_group_name_H-M   'P 1'
#
loop_
_entity.id
_entity.type
_entity.pdbx_description
1 polymer ?
#
loop_
_entity_poly.entity_id
_entity_poly.type
_entity_poly.pdbx_seq_one_letter_code
_entity_poly.pdbx_strand_id
1 'polypeptide(L)'
;MIYIVEKGDTLGEISAKTGMSEEKIARDNQIEDRDRLAQGQALLLLRPEERGELTAGRRVGGYAYPFVEPAVLEQAFPAMQELLVFSWGFTFEGKLVPPPQDDLWMIEKAQQQGAEPLLVLTPFSGGAFNNQLVKVLLENELLQEKVIDQLLITVIGRGYTGVDVDFEYVLPEDRIRYAEFVGKLRSKMNEKGRRVSAAVAPKTSDGQKGLLVEGIDYGLLGENADAVFLMTYEWGYTYGPPMAVAPLDKVREVVEYALTRIPPGKLILGIPNYGYDWPLPYEKGITRARIVGNTEAAGIAAKYGAAIEYARISQAPWFLYRKSGIEHVVWFEDPRSIKAKWDLVREYGLAGAWYWNLMRPFRANWLMTEKG
;
A
#
# COMPACT_ATOMS: atom_id res chain seq x y z
N MET A 1 12.24 -18.22 7.15
CA MET A 1 11.81 -19.32 6.22
C MET A 1 10.31 -19.23 5.94
N ILE A 2 9.86 -19.55 4.72
CA ILE A 2 8.43 -19.67 4.36
C ILE A 2 8.14 -21.15 4.14
N TYR A 3 7.19 -21.70 4.90
CA TYR A 3 6.74 -23.09 4.78
C TYR A 3 5.45 -23.14 3.96
N ILE A 4 5.36 -24.06 3.01
CA ILE A 4 4.14 -24.29 2.23
C ILE A 4 3.44 -25.52 2.77
N VAL A 5 2.21 -25.33 3.23
CA VAL A 5 1.39 -26.40 3.79
C VAL A 5 1.12 -27.48 2.74
N GLU A 6 1.51 -28.71 3.05
CA GLU A 6 1.25 -29.89 2.21
C GLU A 6 -0.11 -30.52 2.57
N LYS A 7 -0.60 -31.39 1.70
CA LYS A 7 -1.86 -32.10 1.94
C LYS A 7 -1.75 -32.98 3.18
N GLY A 8 -2.59 -32.69 4.16
CA GLY A 8 -2.65 -33.46 5.41
C GLY A 8 -1.75 -32.91 6.53
N ASP A 9 -0.97 -31.86 6.28
CA ASP A 9 -0.20 -31.21 7.35
C ASP A 9 -1.11 -30.64 8.45
N THR A 10 -0.67 -30.81 9.69
CA THR A 10 -1.23 -30.20 10.88
C THR A 10 -0.20 -29.26 11.52
N LEU A 11 -0.66 -28.33 12.37
CA LEU A 11 0.28 -27.48 13.12
C LEU A 11 1.27 -28.29 13.95
N GLY A 12 0.82 -29.42 14.55
CA GLY A 12 1.67 -30.32 15.32
C GLY A 12 2.78 -30.96 14.48
N GLU A 13 2.46 -31.43 13.28
CA GLU A 13 3.47 -32.00 12.37
C GLU A 13 4.45 -30.94 11.87
N ILE A 14 3.96 -29.73 11.54
CA ILE A 14 4.82 -28.61 11.15
C ILE A 14 5.72 -28.19 12.32
N SER A 15 5.18 -28.15 13.55
CA SER A 15 5.93 -27.88 14.77
C SER A 15 7.06 -28.89 14.96
N ALA A 16 6.75 -30.18 14.83
CA ALA A 16 7.75 -31.27 14.95
C ALA A 16 8.83 -31.19 13.85
N LYS A 17 8.46 -30.90 12.61
CA LYS A 17 9.38 -30.75 11.47
C LYS A 17 10.32 -29.55 11.61
N THR A 18 9.86 -28.45 12.22
CA THR A 18 10.56 -27.17 12.20
C THR A 18 11.18 -26.75 13.52
N GLY A 19 10.78 -27.42 14.61
CA GLY A 19 11.19 -27.08 15.98
C GLY A 19 10.55 -25.79 16.53
N MET A 20 9.54 -25.24 15.84
CA MET A 20 8.83 -24.03 16.25
C MET A 20 7.50 -24.43 16.90
N SER A 21 7.12 -23.84 18.05
CA SER A 21 5.88 -24.21 18.73
C SER A 21 4.63 -23.86 17.91
N GLU A 22 3.59 -24.68 18.05
CA GLU A 22 2.30 -24.47 17.38
C GLU A 22 1.70 -23.11 17.69
N GLU A 23 1.81 -22.65 18.96
CA GLU A 23 1.31 -21.34 19.39
C GLU A 23 2.02 -20.21 18.65
N LYS A 24 3.33 -20.33 18.44
CA LYS A 24 4.11 -19.32 17.70
C LYS A 24 3.71 -19.32 16.23
N ILE A 25 3.60 -20.51 15.61
CA ILE A 25 3.20 -20.62 14.20
C ILE A 25 1.81 -20.03 14.01
N ALA A 26 0.83 -20.41 14.83
CA ALA A 26 -0.54 -19.92 14.75
C ALA A 26 -0.63 -18.40 14.96
N ARG A 27 0.04 -17.88 16.00
CA ARG A 27 0.04 -16.45 16.33
C ARG A 27 0.69 -15.61 15.23
N ASP A 28 1.86 -16.01 14.74
CA ASP A 28 2.65 -15.23 13.78
C ASP A 28 2.02 -15.23 12.39
N ASN A 29 1.20 -16.23 12.07
CA ASN A 29 0.43 -16.35 10.82
C ASN A 29 -1.07 -16.05 11.00
N GLN A 30 -1.51 -15.68 12.20
CA GLN A 30 -2.91 -15.35 12.52
C GLN A 30 -3.90 -16.45 12.11
N ILE A 31 -3.55 -17.70 12.44
CA ILE A 31 -4.38 -18.89 12.19
C ILE A 31 -5.44 -18.96 13.30
N GLU A 32 -6.70 -18.70 12.94
CA GLU A 32 -7.83 -18.73 13.90
C GLU A 32 -8.26 -20.17 14.22
N ASP A 33 -8.44 -21.00 13.19
CA ASP A 33 -8.80 -22.41 13.32
C ASP A 33 -7.53 -23.27 13.21
N ARG A 34 -7.03 -23.70 14.37
CA ARG A 34 -5.77 -24.47 14.46
C ARG A 34 -5.86 -25.89 13.91
N ASP A 35 -7.07 -26.39 13.77
CA ASP A 35 -7.33 -27.73 13.25
C ASP A 35 -7.43 -27.78 11.73
N ARG A 36 -7.41 -26.59 11.08
CA ARG A 36 -7.59 -26.46 9.63
C ARG A 36 -6.56 -25.56 8.99
N LEU A 37 -5.70 -26.17 8.19
CA LEU A 37 -4.80 -25.48 7.30
C LEU A 37 -5.22 -25.72 5.85
N ALA A 38 -5.07 -24.70 4.99
CA ALA A 38 -5.30 -24.90 3.56
C ALA A 38 -4.02 -25.47 2.91
N GLN A 39 -4.17 -26.49 2.08
CA GLN A 39 -3.06 -26.95 1.24
C GLN A 39 -2.54 -25.77 0.40
N GLY A 40 -1.22 -25.60 0.30
CA GLY A 40 -0.59 -24.48 -0.42
C GLY A 40 -0.55 -23.16 0.35
N GLN A 41 -1.11 -23.09 1.58
CA GLN A 41 -0.99 -21.93 2.45
C GLN A 41 0.49 -21.68 2.78
N ALA A 42 0.94 -20.45 2.63
CA ALA A 42 2.28 -20.04 3.00
C ALA A 42 2.32 -19.58 4.46
N LEU A 43 3.11 -20.23 5.27
CA LEU A 43 3.32 -19.89 6.68
C LEU A 43 4.70 -19.26 6.86
N LEU A 44 4.74 -18.11 7.51
CA LEU A 44 6.00 -17.53 7.95
C LEU A 44 6.53 -18.27 9.19
N LEU A 45 7.70 -18.85 9.07
CA LEU A 45 8.45 -19.47 10.16
C LEU A 45 9.74 -18.68 10.36
N LEU A 46 9.61 -17.54 11.04
CA LEU A 46 10.72 -16.60 11.24
C LEU A 46 11.41 -16.87 12.58
N ARG A 47 12.72 -17.05 12.53
CA ARG A 47 13.58 -17.09 13.72
C ARG A 47 14.02 -15.66 14.10
N PRO A 48 14.31 -15.39 15.38
CA PRO A 48 14.70 -14.05 15.82
C PRO A 48 15.89 -13.48 15.05
N GLU A 49 16.86 -14.30 14.69
CA GLU A 49 18.07 -13.91 13.95
C GLU A 49 17.85 -13.55 12.48
N GLU A 50 16.69 -13.92 11.90
CA GLU A 50 16.33 -13.62 10.50
C GLU A 50 15.58 -12.28 10.35
N ARG A 51 15.33 -11.55 11.46
CA ARG A 51 14.59 -10.29 11.43
C ARG A 51 15.42 -9.17 10.83
N GLY A 52 14.77 -8.27 10.12
CA GLY A 52 15.37 -7.07 9.55
C GLY A 52 16.16 -7.26 8.25
N GLU A 53 16.46 -8.50 7.84
CA GLU A 53 17.25 -8.75 6.62
C GLU A 53 16.54 -8.31 5.33
N LEU A 54 15.23 -8.51 5.26
CA LEU A 54 14.46 -8.27 4.03
C LEU A 54 14.42 -6.79 3.65
N THR A 55 14.32 -5.90 4.64
CA THR A 55 14.13 -4.46 4.48
C THR A 55 15.36 -3.62 4.85
N ALA A 56 16.51 -4.27 5.10
CA ALA A 56 17.72 -3.60 5.57
C ALA A 56 18.07 -2.36 4.74
N GLY A 57 18.16 -1.20 5.42
CA GLY A 57 18.47 0.08 4.78
C GLY A 57 17.36 0.64 3.86
N ARG A 58 16.13 0.13 3.96
CA ARG A 58 14.98 0.56 3.14
C ARG A 58 13.87 1.10 4.03
N ARG A 59 13.08 2.05 3.48
CA ARG A 59 11.92 2.60 4.18
C ARG A 59 10.73 1.65 4.09
N VAL A 60 10.06 1.44 5.19
CA VAL A 60 8.78 0.73 5.28
C VAL A 60 7.75 1.71 5.79
N GLY A 61 6.66 1.88 5.07
CA GLY A 61 5.58 2.77 5.48
C GLY A 61 4.22 2.23 5.06
N GLY A 62 3.16 2.95 5.39
CA GLY A 62 1.83 2.58 4.94
C GLY A 62 0.77 3.61 5.27
N TYR A 63 -0.29 3.58 4.49
CA TYR A 63 -1.44 4.47 4.63
C TYR A 63 -2.45 3.89 5.60
N ALA A 64 -2.99 4.75 6.45
CA ALA A 64 -4.09 4.40 7.34
C ALA A 64 -5.08 5.55 7.50
N TYR A 65 -6.37 5.19 7.59
CA TYR A 65 -7.42 6.13 7.97
C TYR A 65 -7.47 6.30 9.49
N PRO A 66 -7.89 7.48 10.01
CA PRO A 66 -7.98 7.70 11.46
C PRO A 66 -8.95 6.78 12.21
N PHE A 67 -9.83 6.09 11.50
CA PHE A 67 -10.72 5.07 12.07
C PHE A 67 -10.15 3.64 12.07
N VAL A 68 -8.85 3.48 11.78
CA VAL A 68 -8.20 2.16 11.88
C VAL A 68 -8.27 1.64 13.33
N GLU A 69 -8.49 0.34 13.47
CA GLU A 69 -8.42 -0.31 14.79
C GLU A 69 -7.00 -0.18 15.36
N PRO A 70 -6.81 0.43 16.55
CA PRO A 70 -5.48 0.66 17.11
C PRO A 70 -4.62 -0.60 17.20
N ALA A 71 -5.20 -1.74 17.57
CA ALA A 71 -4.49 -3.01 17.68
C ALA A 71 -3.98 -3.54 16.31
N VAL A 72 -4.65 -3.18 15.21
CA VAL A 72 -4.19 -3.52 13.85
C VAL A 72 -3.00 -2.65 13.46
N LEU A 73 -3.08 -1.34 13.71
CA LEU A 73 -2.00 -0.42 13.43
C LEU A 73 -0.75 -0.72 14.28
N GLU A 74 -0.94 -1.07 15.55
CA GLU A 74 0.15 -1.42 16.46
C GLU A 74 0.99 -2.62 16.01
N GLN A 75 0.39 -3.56 15.28
CA GLN A 75 1.14 -4.69 14.71
C GLN A 75 2.16 -4.27 13.65
N ALA A 76 1.93 -3.15 12.96
CA ALA A 76 2.77 -2.69 11.87
C ALA A 76 3.96 -1.82 12.33
N PHE A 77 3.85 -1.11 13.45
CA PHE A 77 4.88 -0.18 13.92
C PHE A 77 6.29 -0.76 14.08
N PRO A 78 6.49 -2.02 14.56
CA PRO A 78 7.83 -2.58 14.61
C PRO A 78 8.55 -2.61 13.26
N ALA A 79 7.81 -2.65 12.17
CA ALA A 79 8.35 -2.64 10.81
C ALA A 79 8.47 -1.23 10.22
N MET A 80 7.59 -0.30 10.61
CA MET A 80 7.40 0.97 9.91
C MET A 80 8.35 2.07 10.36
N GLN A 81 8.88 2.81 9.38
CA GLN A 81 9.52 4.11 9.57
C GLN A 81 8.57 5.27 9.29
N GLU A 82 7.50 5.05 8.54
CA GLU A 82 6.61 6.10 8.04
C GLU A 82 5.14 5.70 8.16
N LEU A 83 4.31 6.60 8.71
CA LEU A 83 2.86 6.44 8.75
C LEU A 83 2.21 7.55 7.93
N LEU A 84 1.48 7.17 6.87
CA LEU A 84 0.78 8.11 6.01
C LEU A 84 -0.68 8.20 6.44
N VAL A 85 -1.07 9.33 7.01
CA VAL A 85 -2.41 9.55 7.57
C VAL A 85 -3.37 10.03 6.49
N PHE A 86 -4.30 9.19 6.08
CA PHE A 86 -5.21 9.40 4.98
C PHE A 86 -6.57 9.90 5.46
N SER A 87 -7.06 11.11 5.11
CA SER A 87 -6.38 12.18 4.38
C SER A 87 -6.96 13.54 4.76
N TRP A 88 -6.16 14.56 4.53
CA TRP A 88 -6.59 15.95 4.55
C TRP A 88 -7.03 16.38 3.14
N GLY A 89 -8.11 17.15 3.05
CA GLY A 89 -8.57 17.75 1.81
C GLY A 89 -8.41 19.26 1.81
N PHE A 90 -8.94 19.89 0.75
CA PHE A 90 -9.05 21.35 0.66
C PHE A 90 -10.30 21.75 -0.13
N THR A 91 -10.77 23.00 0.04
CA THR A 91 -11.93 23.55 -0.67
C THR A 91 -11.50 24.39 -1.86
N PHE A 92 -12.46 24.79 -2.69
CA PHE A 92 -12.23 25.73 -3.81
C PHE A 92 -11.72 27.10 -3.36
N GLU A 93 -11.95 27.48 -2.10
CA GLU A 93 -11.43 28.71 -1.49
C GLU A 93 -10.07 28.49 -0.81
N GLY A 94 -9.50 27.28 -0.91
CA GLY A 94 -8.20 26.93 -0.34
C GLY A 94 -8.20 26.73 1.17
N LYS A 95 -9.34 26.43 1.79
CA LYS A 95 -9.40 26.07 3.20
C LYS A 95 -9.08 24.57 3.33
N LEU A 96 -8.17 24.21 4.23
CA LEU A 96 -7.91 22.80 4.54
C LEU A 96 -9.11 22.15 5.24
N VAL A 97 -9.36 20.90 4.90
CA VAL A 97 -10.42 20.06 5.45
C VAL A 97 -9.77 18.87 6.15
N PRO A 98 -9.88 18.75 7.48
CA PRO A 98 -9.32 17.60 8.19
C PRO A 98 -10.07 16.32 7.87
N PRO A 99 -9.47 15.15 8.15
CA PRO A 99 -10.20 13.89 8.08
C PRO A 99 -11.42 13.93 9.01
N PRO A 100 -12.47 13.13 8.73
CA PRO A 100 -13.70 13.13 9.53
C PRO A 100 -13.50 12.76 11.00
N GLN A 101 -12.49 11.96 11.31
CA GLN A 101 -12.07 11.62 12.66
C GLN A 101 -10.72 12.26 12.95
N ASP A 102 -10.53 12.70 14.22
CA ASP A 102 -9.28 13.31 14.62
C ASP A 102 -8.11 12.33 14.46
N ASP A 103 -7.04 12.79 13.83
CA ASP A 103 -5.84 12.03 13.49
C ASP A 103 -4.71 12.18 14.52
N LEU A 104 -4.88 13.01 15.55
CA LEU A 104 -3.83 13.34 16.50
C LEU A 104 -3.29 12.09 17.23
N TRP A 105 -4.18 11.17 17.60
CA TRP A 105 -3.78 9.92 18.24
C TRP A 105 -2.82 9.07 17.39
N MET A 106 -2.98 9.09 16.05
CA MET A 106 -2.10 8.36 15.12
C MET A 106 -0.73 9.01 15.06
N ILE A 107 -0.68 10.34 15.02
CA ILE A 107 0.55 11.14 15.00
C ILE A 107 1.35 10.87 16.26
N GLU A 108 0.72 11.00 17.44
CA GLU A 108 1.35 10.72 18.74
C GLU A 108 1.84 9.27 18.84
N LYS A 109 1.02 8.32 18.39
CA LYS A 109 1.38 6.91 18.42
C LYS A 109 2.57 6.60 17.50
N ALA A 110 2.57 7.15 16.28
CA ALA A 110 3.69 7.00 15.36
C ALA A 110 5.00 7.53 15.97
N GLN A 111 4.97 8.74 16.53
CA GLN A 111 6.13 9.35 17.18
C GLN A 111 6.63 8.52 18.38
N GLN A 112 5.72 8.02 19.22
CA GLN A 112 6.08 7.12 20.34
C GLN A 112 6.76 5.84 19.89
N GLN A 113 6.44 5.35 18.70
CA GLN A 113 7.00 4.13 18.09
C GLN A 113 8.22 4.43 17.18
N GLY A 114 8.68 5.68 17.13
CA GLY A 114 9.81 6.10 16.30
C GLY A 114 9.52 6.05 14.79
N ALA A 115 8.24 6.18 14.43
CA ALA A 115 7.81 6.33 13.03
C ALA A 115 7.47 7.80 12.72
N GLU A 116 7.72 8.22 11.50
CA GLU A 116 7.46 9.56 11.01
C GLU A 116 6.03 9.66 10.44
N PRO A 117 5.14 10.47 11.06
CA PRO A 117 3.81 10.69 10.49
C PRO A 117 3.85 11.68 9.34
N LEU A 118 3.29 11.31 8.18
CA LEU A 118 3.10 12.20 7.02
C LEU A 118 1.61 12.50 6.85
N LEU A 119 1.31 13.78 6.56
CA LEU A 119 -0.02 14.22 6.16
C LEU A 119 -0.24 13.85 4.70
N VAL A 120 -1.30 13.11 4.38
CA VAL A 120 -1.69 12.85 2.98
C VAL A 120 -2.67 13.93 2.55
N LEU A 121 -2.30 14.68 1.50
CA LEU A 121 -3.15 15.70 0.89
C LEU A 121 -3.87 15.15 -0.32
N THR A 122 -5.19 15.13 -0.30
CA THR A 122 -6.03 14.66 -1.41
C THR A 122 -7.00 15.73 -1.87
N PRO A 123 -7.40 15.77 -3.15
CA PRO A 123 -8.47 16.63 -3.64
C PRO A 123 -9.85 15.98 -3.39
N PHE A 124 -10.09 15.48 -2.17
CA PHE A 124 -11.29 14.72 -1.85
C PHE A 124 -12.44 15.66 -1.48
N SER A 125 -13.53 15.62 -2.24
CA SER A 125 -14.71 16.43 -2.02
C SER A 125 -15.97 15.65 -2.37
N GLY A 126 -16.99 15.72 -1.52
CA GLY A 126 -18.26 15.01 -1.76
C GLY A 126 -18.15 13.48 -1.81
N GLY A 127 -17.14 12.90 -1.17
CA GLY A 127 -16.95 11.45 -1.10
C GLY A 127 -16.14 10.86 -2.28
N ALA A 128 -15.53 11.69 -3.14
CA ALA A 128 -14.70 11.24 -4.27
C ALA A 128 -13.55 12.22 -4.56
N PHE A 129 -12.55 11.74 -5.30
CA PHE A 129 -11.51 12.59 -5.88
C PHE A 129 -12.13 13.55 -6.90
N ASN A 130 -11.75 14.83 -6.82
CA ASN A 130 -12.33 15.91 -7.63
C ASN A 130 -11.26 16.59 -8.49
N ASN A 131 -11.23 16.26 -9.79
CA ASN A 131 -10.27 16.83 -10.73
C ASN A 131 -10.48 18.33 -10.98
N GLN A 132 -11.71 18.85 -10.83
CA GLN A 132 -11.98 20.29 -10.95
C GLN A 132 -11.36 21.08 -9.79
N LEU A 133 -11.34 20.49 -8.60
CA LEU A 133 -10.67 21.07 -7.43
C LEU A 133 -9.16 21.17 -7.67
N VAL A 134 -8.55 20.12 -8.25
CA VAL A 134 -7.15 20.13 -8.68
C VAL A 134 -6.90 21.21 -9.71
N LYS A 135 -7.72 21.27 -10.78
CA LYS A 135 -7.60 22.27 -11.85
C LYS A 135 -7.62 23.70 -11.31
N VAL A 136 -8.62 24.04 -10.48
CA VAL A 136 -8.76 25.38 -9.89
C VAL A 136 -7.55 25.74 -9.01
N LEU A 137 -7.03 24.79 -8.23
CA LEU A 137 -5.80 25.00 -7.45
C LEU A 137 -4.60 25.26 -8.36
N LEU A 138 -4.41 24.44 -9.39
CA LEU A 138 -3.23 24.54 -10.26
C LEU A 138 -3.24 25.77 -11.18
N GLU A 139 -4.41 26.33 -11.51
CA GLU A 139 -4.55 27.55 -12.30
C GLU A 139 -4.45 28.84 -11.49
N ASN A 140 -4.45 28.78 -10.14
CA ASN A 140 -4.51 29.96 -9.27
C ASN A 140 -3.35 30.01 -8.28
N GLU A 141 -2.34 30.84 -8.55
CA GLU A 141 -1.15 30.99 -7.71
C GLU A 141 -1.45 31.44 -6.28
N LEU A 142 -2.37 32.42 -6.10
CA LEU A 142 -2.75 32.87 -4.76
C LEU A 142 -3.43 31.77 -3.96
N LEU A 143 -4.19 30.89 -4.62
CA LEU A 143 -4.81 29.73 -3.99
C LEU A 143 -3.76 28.70 -3.60
N GLN A 144 -2.76 28.45 -4.45
CA GLN A 144 -1.63 27.58 -4.14
C GLN A 144 -0.89 28.06 -2.90
N GLU A 145 -0.52 29.35 -2.85
CA GLU A 145 0.16 29.97 -1.70
C GLU A 145 -0.65 29.78 -0.42
N LYS A 146 -1.96 30.08 -0.47
CA LYS A 146 -2.86 29.93 0.66
C LYS A 146 -2.94 28.48 1.17
N VAL A 147 -3.03 27.49 0.27
CA VAL A 147 -3.07 26.07 0.65
C VAL A 147 -1.73 25.63 1.23
N ILE A 148 -0.61 26.03 0.62
CA ILE A 148 0.74 25.73 1.10
C ILE A 148 0.99 26.30 2.49
N ASP A 149 0.61 27.56 2.75
CA ASP A 149 0.79 28.20 4.05
C ASP A 149 -0.04 27.47 5.15
N GLN A 150 -1.29 27.13 4.85
CA GLN A 150 -2.12 26.37 5.78
C GLN A 150 -1.56 24.96 6.03
N LEU A 151 -1.07 24.28 4.97
CA LEU A 151 -0.40 22.97 5.13
C LEU A 151 0.82 23.10 6.05
N LEU A 152 1.66 24.12 5.86
CA LEU A 152 2.83 24.33 6.69
C LEU A 152 2.47 24.53 8.17
N ILE A 153 1.44 25.38 8.43
CA ILE A 153 0.92 25.61 9.78
C ILE A 153 0.39 24.31 10.38
N THR A 154 -0.37 23.55 9.61
CA THR A 154 -0.99 22.29 10.05
C THR A 154 0.07 21.22 10.33
N VAL A 155 1.03 21.04 9.41
CA VAL A 155 2.12 20.05 9.53
C VAL A 155 2.95 20.33 10.80
N ILE A 156 3.34 21.58 11.03
CA ILE A 156 4.12 21.96 12.20
C ILE A 156 3.27 21.87 13.47
N GLY A 157 2.06 22.44 13.44
CA GLY A 157 1.19 22.53 14.63
C GLY A 157 0.68 21.18 15.12
N ARG A 158 0.50 20.20 14.25
CA ARG A 158 0.06 18.85 14.61
C ARG A 158 1.22 17.86 14.82
N GLY A 159 2.44 18.22 14.42
CA GLY A 159 3.62 17.36 14.59
C GLY A 159 3.87 16.36 13.45
N TYR A 160 3.33 16.61 12.28
CA TYR A 160 3.69 15.85 11.08
C TYR A 160 5.13 16.12 10.63
N THR A 161 5.76 15.16 9.98
CA THR A 161 7.14 15.24 9.48
C THR A 161 7.23 15.58 7.99
N GLY A 162 6.10 15.58 7.28
CA GLY A 162 6.04 15.88 5.86
C GLY A 162 4.63 15.80 5.31
N VAL A 163 4.53 15.95 3.98
CA VAL A 163 3.30 15.86 3.20
C VAL A 163 3.49 14.85 2.09
N ASP A 164 2.51 13.99 1.89
CA ASP A 164 2.36 13.17 0.69
C ASP A 164 1.22 13.72 -0.15
N VAL A 165 1.49 14.08 -1.40
CA VAL A 165 0.49 14.63 -2.32
C VAL A 165 -0.09 13.51 -3.17
N ASP A 166 -1.35 13.19 -2.95
CA ASP A 166 -2.07 12.14 -3.67
C ASP A 166 -3.19 12.76 -4.51
N PHE A 167 -2.80 13.31 -5.67
CA PHE A 167 -3.72 13.91 -6.62
C PHE A 167 -3.97 12.95 -7.77
N GLU A 168 -5.11 12.28 -7.71
CA GLU A 168 -5.58 11.44 -8.80
C GLU A 168 -6.41 12.24 -9.81
N TYR A 169 -6.50 11.71 -11.03
CA TYR A 169 -7.28 12.31 -12.15
C TYR A 169 -6.83 13.72 -12.55
N VAL A 170 -5.52 14.04 -12.40
CA VAL A 170 -4.95 15.29 -12.90
C VAL A 170 -5.16 15.35 -14.42
N LEU A 171 -5.64 16.50 -14.91
CA LEU A 171 -5.90 16.68 -16.35
C LEU A 171 -4.58 16.77 -17.14
N PRO A 172 -4.53 16.28 -18.39
CA PRO A 172 -3.31 16.30 -19.21
C PRO A 172 -2.70 17.69 -19.38
N GLU A 173 -3.54 18.72 -19.50
CA GLU A 173 -3.13 20.13 -19.61
C GLU A 173 -2.52 20.69 -18.33
N ASP A 174 -2.81 20.10 -17.19
CA ASP A 174 -2.31 20.54 -15.87
C ASP A 174 -1.06 19.80 -15.41
N ARG A 175 -0.54 18.88 -16.22
CA ARG A 175 0.60 18.00 -15.90
C ARG A 175 1.84 18.77 -15.41
N ILE A 176 2.19 19.87 -16.07
CA ILE A 176 3.35 20.70 -15.72
C ILE A 176 3.06 21.49 -14.45
N ARG A 177 1.90 22.13 -14.38
CA ARG A 177 1.47 22.92 -13.21
C ARG A 177 1.40 22.08 -11.94
N TYR A 178 1.01 20.79 -12.07
CA TYR A 178 1.00 19.87 -10.94
C TYR A 178 2.41 19.64 -10.37
N ALA A 179 3.38 19.37 -11.22
CA ALA A 179 4.76 19.21 -10.78
C ALA A 179 5.33 20.51 -10.18
N GLU A 180 5.03 21.66 -10.77
CA GLU A 180 5.41 22.99 -10.23
C GLU A 180 4.80 23.25 -8.86
N PHE A 181 3.52 22.90 -8.64
CA PHE A 181 2.86 22.98 -7.33
C PHE A 181 3.58 22.11 -6.28
N VAL A 182 3.90 20.85 -6.63
CA VAL A 182 4.67 19.96 -5.74
C VAL A 182 6.04 20.56 -5.40
N GLY A 183 6.72 21.18 -6.39
CA GLY A 183 7.99 21.86 -6.19
C GLY A 183 7.91 23.08 -5.27
N LYS A 184 6.87 23.93 -5.45
CA LYS A 184 6.59 25.07 -4.56
C LYS A 184 6.34 24.60 -3.11
N LEU A 185 5.49 23.56 -2.95
CA LEU A 185 5.19 22.96 -1.66
C LEU A 185 6.47 22.38 -1.01
N ARG A 186 7.25 21.62 -1.77
CA ARG A 186 8.52 21.04 -1.30
C ARG A 186 9.49 22.12 -0.83
N SER A 187 9.67 23.20 -1.60
CA SER A 187 10.57 24.30 -1.22
C SER A 187 10.19 24.87 0.14
N LYS A 188 8.92 25.16 0.37
CA LYS A 188 8.42 25.70 1.64
C LYS A 188 8.54 24.72 2.80
N MET A 189 8.24 23.44 2.58
CA MET A 189 8.32 22.39 3.59
C MET A 189 9.78 22.12 3.98
N ASN A 190 10.68 22.04 3.00
CA ASN A 190 12.11 21.76 3.24
C ASN A 190 12.80 22.88 4.02
N GLU A 191 12.39 24.15 3.90
CA GLU A 191 12.86 25.25 4.76
C GLU A 191 12.63 24.99 6.27
N LYS A 192 11.68 24.12 6.60
CA LYS A 192 11.33 23.71 7.97
C LYS A 192 11.74 22.26 8.27
N GLY A 193 12.59 21.66 7.44
CA GLY A 193 13.02 20.26 7.60
C GLY A 193 11.89 19.25 7.40
N ARG A 194 10.83 19.63 6.65
CA ARG A 194 9.71 18.74 6.31
C ARG A 194 9.84 18.32 4.87
N ARG A 195 9.59 17.04 4.57
CA ARG A 195 9.71 16.50 3.21
C ARG A 195 8.36 16.44 2.50
N VAL A 196 8.44 16.32 1.17
CA VAL A 196 7.26 16.17 0.32
C VAL A 196 7.43 14.98 -0.61
N SER A 197 6.46 14.07 -0.61
CA SER A 197 6.33 12.99 -1.59
C SER A 197 5.11 13.21 -2.48
N ALA A 198 5.08 12.49 -3.61
CA ALA A 198 3.93 12.47 -4.50
C ALA A 198 3.57 11.03 -4.85
N ALA A 199 2.28 10.68 -4.70
CA ALA A 199 1.74 9.40 -5.15
C ALA A 199 1.38 9.48 -6.64
N VAL A 200 1.70 8.44 -7.40
CA VAL A 200 1.47 8.40 -8.85
C VAL A 200 0.87 7.08 -9.32
N ALA A 201 -0.09 7.16 -10.23
CA ALA A 201 -0.65 5.99 -10.89
C ALA A 201 0.41 5.24 -11.72
N PRO A 202 0.29 3.90 -11.88
CA PRO A 202 1.27 3.09 -12.58
C PRO A 202 1.30 3.39 -14.08
N LYS A 203 2.50 3.74 -14.59
CA LYS A 203 2.77 3.97 -16.02
C LYS A 203 3.92 3.10 -16.51
N THR A 204 3.88 2.73 -17.79
CA THR A 204 4.93 1.99 -18.49
C THR A 204 5.49 2.75 -19.70
N SER A 205 4.96 3.95 -19.99
CA SER A 205 5.46 4.84 -21.04
C SER A 205 4.93 6.26 -20.86
N ASP A 206 5.59 7.25 -21.50
CA ASP A 206 5.13 8.65 -21.48
C ASP A 206 3.79 8.84 -22.19
N GLY A 207 3.58 8.10 -23.28
CA GLY A 207 2.38 8.21 -24.12
C GLY A 207 1.21 7.34 -23.65
N GLN A 208 1.30 6.70 -22.48
CA GLN A 208 0.23 5.87 -21.96
C GLN A 208 -1.07 6.66 -21.78
N LYS A 209 -2.18 6.11 -22.33
CA LYS A 209 -3.50 6.74 -22.25
C LYS A 209 -4.28 6.25 -21.05
N GLY A 210 -5.06 7.12 -20.46
CA GLY A 210 -5.95 6.83 -19.33
C GLY A 210 -6.10 8.00 -18.37
N LEU A 211 -7.27 8.10 -17.74
CA LEU A 211 -7.64 9.22 -16.87
C LEU A 211 -6.70 9.41 -15.66
N LEU A 212 -6.08 8.34 -15.18
CA LEU A 212 -5.17 8.38 -14.04
C LEU A 212 -3.72 8.72 -14.41
N VAL A 213 -3.34 8.65 -15.69
CA VAL A 213 -1.93 8.67 -16.09
C VAL A 213 -1.54 9.81 -17.02
N GLU A 214 -2.46 10.36 -17.81
CA GLU A 214 -2.13 11.39 -18.81
C GLU A 214 -1.69 12.72 -18.18
N GLY A 215 -2.22 13.07 -17.01
CA GLY A 215 -1.83 14.27 -16.23
C GLY A 215 -0.61 14.04 -15.33
N ILE A 216 0.05 12.88 -15.40
CA ILE A 216 1.18 12.56 -14.53
C ILE A 216 2.48 12.48 -15.35
N ASP A 217 3.48 13.25 -14.95
CA ASP A 217 4.84 13.19 -15.51
C ASP A 217 5.83 12.72 -14.45
N TYR A 218 6.36 11.51 -14.63
CA TYR A 218 7.27 10.91 -13.66
C TYR A 218 8.58 11.69 -13.50
N GLY A 219 9.13 12.19 -14.61
CA GLY A 219 10.36 12.96 -14.59
C GLY A 219 10.21 14.27 -13.83
N LEU A 220 9.19 15.06 -14.19
CA LEU A 220 8.91 16.34 -13.52
C LEU A 220 8.59 16.16 -12.03
N LEU A 221 7.81 15.13 -11.66
CA LEU A 221 7.52 14.85 -10.25
C LEU A 221 8.76 14.34 -9.51
N GLY A 222 9.60 13.52 -10.15
CA GLY A 222 10.87 13.09 -9.59
C GLY A 222 11.86 14.23 -9.31
N GLU A 223 11.84 15.29 -10.12
CA GLU A 223 12.63 16.50 -9.91
C GLU A 223 12.06 17.35 -8.76
N ASN A 224 10.75 17.44 -8.65
CA ASN A 224 10.03 18.36 -7.77
C ASN A 224 9.62 17.76 -6.41
N ALA A 225 9.67 16.44 -6.21
CA ALA A 225 9.40 15.78 -4.93
C ALA A 225 10.68 15.23 -4.28
N ASP A 226 10.64 14.97 -2.98
CA ASP A 226 11.71 14.27 -2.25
C ASP A 226 11.62 12.75 -2.44
N ALA A 227 10.41 12.23 -2.67
CA ALA A 227 10.15 10.84 -3.03
C ALA A 227 8.92 10.75 -3.93
N VAL A 228 8.85 9.69 -4.74
CA VAL A 228 7.69 9.37 -5.58
C VAL A 228 7.21 7.97 -5.24
N PHE A 229 5.96 7.88 -4.83
CA PHE A 229 5.30 6.63 -4.50
C PHE A 229 4.56 6.08 -5.71
N LEU A 230 4.95 4.90 -6.16
CA LEU A 230 4.33 4.20 -7.28
C LEU A 230 3.15 3.38 -6.75
N MET A 231 1.92 3.69 -7.12
CA MET A 231 0.71 2.95 -6.75
C MET A 231 0.58 1.65 -7.56
N THR A 232 1.53 0.73 -7.40
CA THR A 232 1.67 -0.52 -8.15
C THR A 232 0.71 -1.61 -7.67
N TYR A 233 -0.58 -1.32 -7.70
CA TYR A 233 -1.69 -2.22 -7.33
C TYR A 233 -2.96 -1.87 -8.13
N GLU A 234 -4.06 -2.58 -7.86
CA GLU A 234 -5.37 -2.42 -8.53
C GLU A 234 -5.39 -2.88 -10.01
N TRP A 235 -4.51 -3.84 -10.40
CA TRP A 235 -4.75 -4.57 -11.66
C TRP A 235 -5.99 -5.46 -11.55
N GLY A 236 -6.06 -6.33 -10.52
CA GLY A 236 -7.31 -6.88 -10.04
C GLY A 236 -7.96 -5.91 -9.07
N TYR A 237 -9.24 -5.55 -9.29
CA TYR A 237 -9.97 -4.61 -8.44
C TYR A 237 -11.47 -4.91 -8.43
N THR A 238 -12.21 -4.19 -7.60
CA THR A 238 -13.64 -4.44 -7.32
C THR A 238 -14.52 -4.67 -8.55
N TYR A 239 -14.29 -3.94 -9.64
CA TYR A 239 -15.12 -3.99 -10.85
C TYR A 239 -14.42 -4.63 -12.05
N GLY A 240 -13.15 -4.96 -11.91
CA GLY A 240 -12.33 -5.60 -12.93
C GLY A 240 -12.48 -7.13 -12.94
N PRO A 241 -11.94 -7.78 -13.98
CA PRO A 241 -11.91 -9.23 -14.04
C PRO A 241 -11.00 -9.82 -12.96
N PRO A 242 -11.24 -11.07 -12.51
CA PRO A 242 -10.41 -11.74 -11.53
C PRO A 242 -8.94 -11.84 -11.96
N MET A 243 -8.05 -11.24 -11.19
CA MET A 243 -6.61 -11.35 -11.36
C MET A 243 -5.88 -10.85 -10.10
N ALA A 244 -4.57 -11.06 -10.03
CA ALA A 244 -3.76 -10.55 -8.95
C ALA A 244 -3.90 -9.03 -8.79
N VAL A 245 -3.94 -8.55 -7.55
CA VAL A 245 -4.02 -7.10 -7.24
C VAL A 245 -2.77 -6.38 -7.71
N ALA A 246 -1.61 -6.98 -7.51
CA ALA A 246 -0.30 -6.45 -7.91
C ALA A 246 0.56 -7.56 -8.57
N PRO A 247 0.29 -7.92 -9.84
CA PRO A 247 1.07 -8.91 -10.57
C PRO A 247 2.52 -8.45 -10.70
N LEU A 248 3.48 -9.26 -10.25
CA LEU A 248 4.89 -8.85 -10.15
C LEU A 248 5.50 -8.47 -11.51
N ASP A 249 5.12 -9.16 -12.58
CA ASP A 249 5.52 -8.82 -13.95
C ASP A 249 5.08 -7.40 -14.33
N LYS A 250 3.84 -7.02 -14.01
CA LYS A 250 3.33 -5.68 -14.27
C LYS A 250 3.94 -4.62 -13.35
N VAL A 251 4.15 -4.96 -12.09
CA VAL A 251 4.86 -4.09 -11.13
C VAL A 251 6.28 -3.81 -11.64
N ARG A 252 6.99 -4.83 -12.14
CA ARG A 252 8.33 -4.69 -12.73
C ARG A 252 8.33 -3.74 -13.93
N GLU A 253 7.41 -3.88 -14.88
CA GLU A 253 7.28 -2.99 -16.04
C GLU A 253 7.17 -1.51 -15.62
N VAL A 254 6.39 -1.23 -14.56
CA VAL A 254 6.25 0.13 -14.03
C VAL A 254 7.54 0.63 -13.37
N VAL A 255 8.20 -0.21 -12.57
CA VAL A 255 9.47 0.14 -11.92
C VAL A 255 10.56 0.42 -12.97
N GLU A 256 10.69 -0.43 -13.97
CA GLU A 256 11.67 -0.26 -15.04
C GLU A 256 11.45 1.04 -15.82
N TYR A 257 10.20 1.36 -16.16
CA TYR A 257 9.88 2.65 -16.75
C TYR A 257 10.20 3.81 -15.81
N ALA A 258 9.78 3.75 -14.54
CA ALA A 258 10.02 4.81 -13.56
C ALA A 258 11.53 5.11 -13.40
N LEU A 259 12.38 4.09 -13.41
CA LEU A 259 13.84 4.21 -13.32
C LEU A 259 14.48 4.93 -14.53
N THR A 260 13.79 4.98 -15.66
CA THR A 260 14.24 5.82 -16.80
C THR A 260 14.04 7.32 -16.55
N ARG A 261 13.27 7.69 -15.53
CA ARG A 261 12.84 9.07 -15.24
C ARG A 261 13.25 9.55 -13.85
N ILE A 262 13.36 8.66 -12.87
CA ILE A 262 13.53 8.99 -11.45
C ILE A 262 14.66 8.15 -10.88
N PRO A 263 15.60 8.74 -10.12
CA PRO A 263 16.64 7.97 -9.42
C PRO A 263 16.03 6.95 -8.44
N PRO A 264 16.58 5.73 -8.32
CA PRO A 264 16.01 4.66 -7.49
C PRO A 264 15.85 5.04 -6.02
N GLY A 265 16.76 5.85 -5.49
CA GLY A 265 16.71 6.34 -4.10
C GLY A 265 15.57 7.31 -3.79
N LYS A 266 14.78 7.74 -4.80
CA LYS A 266 13.55 8.52 -4.63
C LYS A 266 12.28 7.69 -4.88
N LEU A 267 12.39 6.46 -5.39
CA LEU A 267 11.25 5.62 -5.71
C LEU A 267 10.82 4.75 -4.53
N ILE A 268 9.54 4.77 -4.23
CA ILE A 268 8.88 3.94 -3.22
C ILE A 268 7.87 3.03 -3.92
N LEU A 269 7.97 1.71 -3.69
CA LEU A 269 7.07 0.73 -4.29
C LEU A 269 5.76 0.64 -3.53
N GLY A 270 4.63 0.62 -4.22
CA GLY A 270 3.31 0.34 -3.64
C GLY A 270 3.05 -1.15 -3.48
N ILE A 271 2.66 -1.58 -2.28
CA ILE A 271 2.29 -2.96 -1.98
C ILE A 271 0.86 -2.99 -1.43
N PRO A 272 -0.06 -3.80 -2.00
CA PRO A 272 -1.40 -3.94 -1.45
C PRO A 272 -1.37 -4.81 -0.18
N ASN A 273 -2.17 -4.43 0.83
CA ASN A 273 -2.39 -5.25 2.04
C ASN A 273 -3.81 -5.82 2.06
N TYR A 274 -4.27 -6.30 0.93
CA TYR A 274 -5.62 -6.86 0.73
C TYR A 274 -5.65 -7.73 -0.53
N GLY A 275 -6.76 -8.44 -0.68
CA GLY A 275 -7.11 -9.18 -1.87
C GLY A 275 -8.56 -8.95 -2.26
N TYR A 276 -9.00 -9.66 -3.26
CA TYR A 276 -10.38 -9.62 -3.76
C TYR A 276 -10.95 -11.03 -3.91
N ASP A 277 -12.25 -11.14 -3.67
CA ASP A 277 -13.08 -12.35 -3.77
C ASP A 277 -14.20 -12.08 -4.78
N TRP A 278 -14.11 -12.67 -5.97
CA TRP A 278 -15.09 -12.51 -7.04
C TRP A 278 -16.05 -13.70 -7.09
N PRO A 279 -17.37 -13.47 -7.10
CA PRO A 279 -18.31 -14.51 -7.53
C PRO A 279 -18.16 -14.76 -9.03
N LEU A 280 -18.28 -16.02 -9.45
CA LEU A 280 -18.20 -16.45 -10.85
C LEU A 280 -19.58 -16.91 -11.37
N PRO A 281 -19.87 -16.75 -12.69
CA PRO A 281 -18.99 -16.17 -13.71
C PRO A 281 -18.82 -14.66 -13.55
N TYR A 282 -17.65 -14.14 -13.97
CA TYR A 282 -17.45 -12.70 -14.04
C TYR A 282 -18.20 -12.08 -15.22
N GLU A 283 -18.98 -11.04 -14.97
CA GLU A 283 -19.69 -10.24 -15.95
C GLU A 283 -19.29 -8.78 -15.82
N LYS A 284 -18.72 -8.21 -16.89
CA LYS A 284 -18.25 -6.80 -16.90
C LYS A 284 -19.40 -5.83 -16.62
N GLY A 285 -19.21 -4.94 -15.65
CA GLY A 285 -20.20 -3.95 -15.23
C GLY A 285 -21.28 -4.47 -14.28
N ILE A 286 -21.32 -5.77 -14.01
CA ILE A 286 -22.28 -6.42 -13.09
C ILE A 286 -21.55 -7.00 -11.89
N THR A 287 -20.54 -7.84 -12.12
CA THR A 287 -19.80 -8.49 -11.03
C THR A 287 -19.02 -7.46 -10.22
N ARG A 288 -19.20 -7.53 -8.91
CA ARG A 288 -18.45 -6.72 -7.94
C ARG A 288 -17.73 -7.65 -6.97
N ALA A 289 -16.40 -7.56 -6.95
CA ALA A 289 -15.61 -8.31 -6.01
C ALA A 289 -15.71 -7.71 -4.60
N ARG A 290 -15.62 -8.57 -3.60
CA ARG A 290 -15.50 -8.19 -2.20
C ARG A 290 -14.02 -8.03 -1.84
N ILE A 291 -13.66 -6.95 -1.17
CA ILE A 291 -12.31 -6.78 -0.61
C ILE A 291 -12.16 -7.72 0.59
N VAL A 292 -11.04 -8.45 0.64
CA VAL A 292 -10.71 -9.38 1.72
C VAL A 292 -9.33 -9.05 2.31
N GLY A 293 -9.16 -9.29 3.62
CA GLY A 293 -7.82 -9.29 4.23
C GLY A 293 -7.02 -10.53 3.82
N ASN A 294 -5.70 -10.42 3.85
CA ASN A 294 -4.83 -11.53 3.44
C ASN A 294 -4.96 -12.75 4.38
N THR A 295 -5.04 -12.53 5.68
CA THR A 295 -5.30 -13.59 6.67
C THR A 295 -6.72 -14.15 6.55
N GLU A 296 -7.71 -13.30 6.27
CA GLU A 296 -9.08 -13.71 5.98
C GLU A 296 -9.14 -14.63 4.76
N ALA A 297 -8.42 -14.30 3.68
CA ALA A 297 -8.36 -15.12 2.46
C ALA A 297 -7.82 -16.53 2.76
N ALA A 298 -6.73 -16.64 3.50
CA ALA A 298 -6.20 -17.93 3.94
C ALA A 298 -7.21 -18.70 4.80
N GLY A 299 -7.91 -18.03 5.71
CA GLY A 299 -8.97 -18.61 6.54
C GLY A 299 -10.16 -19.11 5.71
N ILE A 300 -10.55 -18.38 4.65
CA ILE A 300 -11.59 -18.83 3.70
C ILE A 300 -11.13 -20.12 3.01
N ALA A 301 -9.91 -20.18 2.50
CA ALA A 301 -9.38 -21.38 1.86
C ALA A 301 -9.41 -22.59 2.81
N ALA A 302 -8.94 -22.42 4.04
CA ALA A 302 -8.96 -23.47 5.07
C ALA A 302 -10.40 -23.92 5.40
N LYS A 303 -11.32 -22.98 5.59
CA LYS A 303 -12.73 -23.24 5.92
C LYS A 303 -13.45 -24.06 4.85
N TYR A 304 -13.18 -23.78 3.58
CA TYR A 304 -13.84 -24.45 2.46
C TYR A 304 -13.02 -25.61 1.87
N GLY A 305 -11.88 -25.96 2.46
CA GLY A 305 -11.00 -27.02 1.99
C GLY A 305 -10.41 -26.74 0.61
N ALA A 306 -10.25 -25.46 0.26
CA ALA A 306 -9.68 -25.03 -1.00
C ALA A 306 -8.16 -25.09 -0.98
N ALA A 307 -7.53 -25.57 -2.06
CA ALA A 307 -6.10 -25.50 -2.23
C ALA A 307 -5.68 -24.12 -2.73
N ILE A 308 -4.68 -23.53 -2.08
CA ILE A 308 -4.09 -22.25 -2.50
C ILE A 308 -3.01 -22.54 -3.55
N GLU A 309 -3.23 -22.04 -4.74
CA GLU A 309 -2.27 -22.06 -5.84
C GLU A 309 -1.39 -20.81 -5.82
N TYR A 310 -0.26 -20.87 -6.51
CA TYR A 310 0.65 -19.74 -6.64
C TYR A 310 1.02 -19.48 -8.10
N ALA A 311 0.58 -18.36 -8.64
CA ALA A 311 0.82 -17.98 -10.02
C ALA A 311 2.27 -17.53 -10.21
N ARG A 312 3.05 -18.27 -10.99
CA ARG A 312 4.51 -18.06 -11.13
C ARG A 312 4.89 -16.74 -11.79
N ILE A 313 4.10 -16.24 -12.73
CA ILE A 313 4.37 -14.99 -13.45
C ILE A 313 4.01 -13.80 -12.57
N SER A 314 2.77 -13.75 -12.10
CA SER A 314 2.28 -12.68 -11.22
C SER A 314 2.81 -12.75 -9.79
N GLN A 315 3.47 -13.86 -9.41
CA GLN A 315 4.00 -14.09 -8.05
C GLN A 315 2.94 -13.76 -6.99
N ALA A 316 1.73 -14.30 -7.15
CA ALA A 316 0.59 -14.04 -6.28
C ALA A 316 -0.20 -15.32 -5.98
N PRO A 317 -0.67 -15.51 -4.73
CA PRO A 317 -1.53 -16.62 -4.36
C PRO A 317 -2.97 -16.39 -4.82
N TRP A 318 -3.64 -17.49 -5.16
CA TRP A 318 -5.04 -17.50 -5.51
C TRP A 318 -5.68 -18.86 -5.22
N PHE A 319 -7.02 -18.91 -5.15
CA PHE A 319 -7.76 -20.18 -5.02
C PHE A 319 -9.20 -20.04 -5.52
N LEU A 320 -9.81 -21.19 -5.79
CA LEU A 320 -11.24 -21.33 -6.08
C LEU A 320 -11.93 -21.99 -4.89
N TYR A 321 -13.16 -21.54 -4.59
CA TYR A 321 -13.99 -22.18 -3.59
C TYR A 321 -15.47 -22.07 -3.93
N ARG A 322 -16.32 -22.88 -3.31
CA ARG A 322 -17.77 -22.83 -3.48
C ARG A 322 -18.47 -22.38 -2.22
N LYS A 323 -19.35 -21.39 -2.34
CA LYS A 323 -20.21 -20.89 -1.25
C LYS A 323 -21.63 -20.78 -1.73
N SER A 324 -22.58 -21.45 -1.05
CA SER A 324 -24.01 -21.41 -1.39
C SER A 324 -24.32 -21.72 -2.85
N GLY A 325 -23.60 -22.67 -3.47
CA GLY A 325 -23.76 -23.07 -4.86
C GLY A 325 -23.01 -22.18 -5.89
N ILE A 326 -22.51 -21.02 -5.48
CA ILE A 326 -21.75 -20.10 -6.35
C ILE A 326 -20.26 -20.40 -6.23
N GLU A 327 -19.57 -20.48 -7.35
CA GLU A 327 -18.13 -20.57 -7.41
C GLU A 327 -17.51 -19.18 -7.23
N HIS A 328 -16.41 -19.12 -6.51
CA HIS A 328 -15.66 -17.90 -6.23
C HIS A 328 -14.19 -18.08 -6.59
N VAL A 329 -13.53 -17.02 -6.99
CA VAL A 329 -12.08 -16.94 -7.11
C VAL A 329 -11.54 -15.83 -6.21
N VAL A 330 -10.49 -16.15 -5.45
CA VAL A 330 -9.83 -15.19 -4.56
C VAL A 330 -8.39 -15.00 -5.01
N TRP A 331 -7.97 -13.74 -5.15
CA TRP A 331 -6.57 -13.33 -5.30
C TRP A 331 -6.19 -12.46 -4.12
N PHE A 332 -5.00 -12.69 -3.54
CA PHE A 332 -4.55 -12.00 -2.32
C PHE A 332 -3.04 -11.94 -2.23
N GLU A 333 -2.48 -11.47 -1.10
CA GLU A 333 -1.05 -11.49 -0.83
C GLU A 333 -0.72 -12.47 0.30
N ASP A 334 0.44 -13.10 0.23
CA ASP A 334 0.97 -13.96 1.28
C ASP A 334 2.48 -13.71 1.50
N PRO A 335 3.14 -14.36 2.46
CA PRO A 335 4.57 -14.18 2.68
C PRO A 335 5.44 -14.34 1.44
N ARG A 336 5.07 -15.20 0.47
CA ARG A 336 5.80 -15.40 -0.79
C ARG A 336 5.73 -14.18 -1.69
N SER A 337 4.53 -13.68 -1.91
CA SER A 337 4.28 -12.53 -2.81
C SER A 337 4.81 -11.22 -2.22
N ILE A 338 4.74 -11.06 -0.90
CA ILE A 338 5.36 -9.93 -0.20
C ILE A 338 6.89 -9.99 -0.35
N LYS A 339 7.49 -11.17 -0.10
CA LYS A 339 8.93 -11.35 -0.30
C LYS A 339 9.36 -11.01 -1.72
N ALA A 340 8.62 -11.48 -2.74
CA ALA A 340 8.91 -11.22 -4.14
C ALA A 340 8.90 -9.70 -4.48
N LYS A 341 7.98 -8.93 -3.89
CA LYS A 341 7.93 -7.46 -4.03
C LYS A 341 9.12 -6.78 -3.34
N TRP A 342 9.50 -7.24 -2.15
CA TRP A 342 10.69 -6.73 -1.46
C TRP A 342 11.99 -7.12 -2.16
N ASP A 343 12.07 -8.31 -2.74
CA ASP A 343 13.20 -8.71 -3.59
C ASP A 343 13.34 -7.75 -4.79
N LEU A 344 12.21 -7.31 -5.40
CA LEU A 344 12.21 -6.30 -6.45
C LEU A 344 12.73 -4.94 -5.96
N VAL A 345 12.30 -4.49 -4.77
CA VAL A 345 12.82 -3.25 -4.14
C VAL A 345 14.33 -3.32 -3.97
N ARG A 346 14.85 -4.47 -3.56
CA ARG A 346 16.30 -4.68 -3.39
C ARG A 346 17.04 -4.76 -4.73
N GLU A 347 16.49 -5.49 -5.68
CA GLU A 347 17.04 -5.69 -7.04
C GLU A 347 17.30 -4.36 -7.73
N TYR A 348 16.33 -3.45 -7.67
CA TYR A 348 16.43 -2.13 -8.32
C TYR A 348 16.96 -1.02 -7.41
N GLY A 349 17.31 -1.31 -6.17
CA GLY A 349 17.85 -0.32 -5.25
C GLY A 349 16.87 0.79 -4.87
N LEU A 350 15.55 0.50 -4.85
CA LEU A 350 14.52 1.48 -4.51
C LEU A 350 14.65 1.95 -3.06
N ALA A 351 14.12 3.13 -2.75
CA ALA A 351 14.18 3.71 -1.40
C ALA A 351 13.42 2.89 -0.36
N GLY A 352 12.37 2.17 -0.77
CA GLY A 352 11.57 1.34 0.11
C GLY A 352 10.23 0.95 -0.50
N ALA A 353 9.30 0.57 0.35
CA ALA A 353 7.92 0.30 -0.04
C ALA A 353 6.91 0.82 0.99
N TRP A 354 5.76 1.28 0.50
CA TRP A 354 4.60 1.66 1.31
C TRP A 354 3.40 0.78 1.00
N TYR A 355 2.62 0.51 2.03
CA TYR A 355 1.45 -0.35 1.94
C TYR A 355 0.15 0.46 1.80
N TRP A 356 -0.65 0.12 0.81
CA TRP A 356 -2.06 0.47 0.74
C TRP A 356 -2.87 -0.75 1.17
N ASN A 357 -3.54 -0.79 2.33
CA ASN A 357 -3.44 0.10 3.46
C ASN A 357 -3.34 -0.71 4.78
N LEU A 358 -3.11 -0.05 5.89
CA LEU A 358 -2.92 -0.67 7.20
C LEU A 358 -4.23 -0.97 7.94
N MET A 359 -5.35 -1.01 7.23
CA MET A 359 -6.68 -1.20 7.83
C MET A 359 -6.99 -2.67 8.19
N ARG A 360 -6.11 -3.60 7.81
CA ARG A 360 -6.30 -5.04 8.02
C ARG A 360 -5.07 -5.68 8.62
N PRO A 361 -5.26 -6.67 9.51
CA PRO A 361 -4.14 -7.36 10.14
C PRO A 361 -3.39 -8.22 9.11
N PHE A 362 -2.05 -8.20 9.19
CA PHE A 362 -1.17 -9.11 8.44
C PHE A 362 0.16 -9.28 9.17
N ARG A 363 0.10 -9.90 10.35
CA ARG A 363 1.23 -10.03 11.26
C ARG A 363 2.47 -10.66 10.61
N ALA A 364 2.28 -11.70 9.78
CA ALA A 364 3.39 -12.35 9.08
C ALA A 364 4.19 -11.36 8.22
N ASN A 365 3.50 -10.42 7.52
CA ASN A 365 4.16 -9.36 6.77
C ASN A 365 5.01 -8.47 7.67
N TRP A 366 4.45 -7.99 8.79
CA TRP A 366 5.16 -7.07 9.68
C TRP A 366 6.36 -7.72 10.36
N LEU A 367 6.28 -9.00 10.67
CA LEU A 367 7.43 -9.77 11.19
C LEU A 367 8.54 -9.94 10.15
N MET A 368 8.19 -10.15 8.86
CA MET A 368 9.18 -10.23 7.77
C MET A 368 9.89 -8.91 7.50
N THR A 369 9.20 -7.79 7.74
CA THR A 369 9.65 -6.43 7.42
C THR A 369 10.06 -5.65 8.67
N GLU A 370 10.08 -6.28 9.84
CA GLU A 370 10.50 -5.68 11.12
C GLU A 370 11.89 -5.06 10.98
N LYS A 371 12.11 -3.93 11.66
CA LYS A 371 13.42 -3.28 11.72
C LYS A 371 14.44 -4.22 12.36
N GLY A 372 15.62 -4.35 11.75
CA GLY A 372 16.75 -5.09 12.30
C GLY A 372 17.42 -4.36 13.46
#